data_e653586e279e3d3221686a8b30f88152
#
_entry.id   e653586e279e3d3221686a8b30f88152
#
_cell.length_a   1.000
_cell.length_b   1.000
_cell.length_c   1.000
_cell.angle_alpha   90.00
_cell.angle_beta   90.00
_cell.angle_gamma   90.00
#
_symmetry.space_group_name_H-M   'P 1'
#
loop_
_entity.id
_entity.type
_entity.pdbx_description
1 polymer ?
#
loop_
_entity_poly.entity_id
_entity_poly.type
_entity_poly.pdbx_seq_one_letter_code
_entity_poly.pdbx_strand_id
1 'polypeptide(L)' 'MIKAGDMFKNIESGKIFTVKSVDPRTIILGTKDGFQSMFVNPNNMESVFLPFVEDEVKEKPKE' A
#
# COMPACT_ATOMS: atom_id res chain seq x y z
N MET A 1 -11.14 4.55 -2.53
CA MET A 1 -10.37 5.69 -2.09
C MET A 1 -9.24 5.26 -1.18
N ILE A 2 -8.06 5.83 -1.37
CA ILE A 2 -6.89 5.41 -0.61
C ILE A 2 -6.89 6.09 0.75
N LYS A 3 -6.56 5.34 1.79
CA LYS A 3 -6.51 5.89 3.13
C LYS A 3 -5.42 5.21 3.93
N ALA A 4 -5.04 5.83 5.03
CA ALA A 4 -4.02 5.28 5.91
C ALA A 4 -4.40 3.88 6.34
N GLY A 5 -3.43 2.99 6.32
CA GLY A 5 -3.65 1.59 6.65
C GLY A 5 -3.83 0.69 5.45
N ASP A 6 -4.16 1.26 4.29
CA ASP A 6 -4.27 0.46 3.08
C ASP A 6 -2.90 -0.05 2.68
N MET A 7 -2.89 -1.17 1.98
CA MET A 7 -1.65 -1.76 1.52
C MET A 7 -1.59 -1.81 0.01
N PHE A 8 -0.40 -1.64 -0.52
CA PHE A 8 -0.16 -1.68 -1.94
C PHE A 8 1.13 -2.41 -2.24
N LYS A 9 1.17 -3.02 -3.40
CA LYS A 9 2.34 -3.74 -3.86
C LYS A 9 2.97 -2.96 -5.00
N ASN A 10 4.26 -2.67 -4.89
CA ASN A 10 4.98 -1.99 -5.96
C ASN A 10 5.12 -2.95 -7.13
N ILE A 11 4.72 -2.49 -8.31
CA ILE A 11 4.68 -3.37 -9.48
C ILE A 11 6.08 -3.81 -9.88
N GLU A 12 7.05 -2.92 -9.77
CA GLU A 12 8.40 -3.25 -10.21
C GLU A 12 9.17 -4.10 -9.20
N SER A 13 9.12 -3.73 -7.95
CA SER A 13 9.94 -4.40 -6.95
C SER A 13 9.24 -5.57 -6.28
N GLY A 14 7.92 -5.60 -6.33
CA GLY A 14 7.16 -6.62 -5.62
C GLY A 14 7.03 -6.39 -4.13
N LYS A 15 7.57 -5.27 -3.63
CA LYS A 15 7.50 -4.99 -2.22
C LYS A 15 6.14 -4.48 -1.82
N ILE A 16 5.76 -4.79 -0.58
CA ILE A 16 4.47 -4.38 -0.03
C ILE A 16 4.69 -3.15 0.83
N PHE A 17 3.87 -2.15 0.61
CA PHE A 17 3.90 -0.91 1.37
C PHE A 17 2.57 -0.67 2.03
N THR A 18 2.60 0.00 3.17
CA THR A 18 1.40 0.42 3.87
C THR A 18 1.30 1.94 3.77
N VAL A 19 0.10 2.42 3.51
CA VAL A 19 -0.13 3.86 3.45
C VAL A 19 -0.07 4.41 4.87
N LYS A 20 0.82 5.38 5.07
CA LYS A 20 1.01 5.99 6.37
C LYS A 20 0.19 7.25 6.52
N SER A 21 0.09 8.04 5.45
CA SER A 21 -0.76 9.21 5.48
C SER A 21 -1.12 9.58 4.05
N VAL A 22 -2.19 10.35 3.93
CA VAL A 22 -2.71 10.76 2.63
C VAL A 22 -3.00 12.24 2.67
N ASP A 23 -2.38 12.96 1.76
CA ASP A 23 -2.68 14.36 1.50
C ASP A 23 -3.22 14.50 0.08
N PRO A 24 -3.84 15.63 -0.24
CA PRO A 24 -4.30 15.81 -1.62
C PRO A 24 -3.21 15.69 -2.66
N ARG A 25 -1.96 15.96 -2.29
CA ARG A 25 -0.87 15.95 -3.26
C ARG A 25 0.11 14.82 -3.06
N THR A 26 0.10 14.17 -1.89
CA THR A 26 1.15 13.23 -1.58
C THR A 26 0.60 12.10 -0.75
N ILE A 27 0.98 10.90 -1.12
CA ILE A 27 0.70 9.72 -0.32
C ILE A 27 2.03 9.24 0.23
N ILE A 28 2.09 9.03 1.53
CA ILE A 28 3.29 8.53 2.17
C ILE A 28 3.12 7.06 2.45
N LEU A 29 4.03 6.28 1.90
CA LEU A 29 4.01 4.82 2.04
C LEU A 29 5.22 4.39 2.85
N GLY A 30 5.07 3.30 3.59
CA GLY A 30 6.20 2.74 4.31
C GLY A 30 6.16 1.23 4.26
N THR A 31 7.34 0.62 4.34
CA THR A 31 7.41 -0.83 4.42
C THR A 31 7.01 -1.27 5.82
N LYS A 32 6.66 -2.55 5.92
CA LYS A 32 6.19 -3.09 7.18
C LYS A 32 7.24 -2.98 8.27
N ASP A 33 8.50 -3.14 7.91
CA ASP A 33 9.58 -3.06 8.89
C ASP A 33 9.97 -1.62 9.22
N GLY A 34 9.41 -0.65 8.51
CA GLY A 34 9.68 0.75 8.79
C GLY A 34 10.99 1.27 8.23
N PHE A 35 11.76 0.44 7.54
CA PHE A 35 13.04 0.89 7.03
C PHE A 35 12.95 1.76 5.81
N GLN A 36 11.91 1.63 5.04
CA GLN A 36 11.79 2.39 3.81
C GLN A 36 10.48 3.14 3.80
N SER A 37 10.52 4.34 3.28
CA SER A 37 9.31 5.08 3.03
C SER A 37 9.48 5.83 1.73
N MET A 38 8.36 6.18 1.12
CA MET A 38 8.41 6.91 -0.12
C MET A 38 7.19 7.78 -0.24
N PHE A 39 7.35 8.82 -1.04
CA PHE A 39 6.30 9.79 -1.29
C PHE A 39 5.83 9.59 -2.71
N VAL A 40 4.53 9.46 -2.90
CA VAL A 40 3.97 9.19 -4.21
C VAL A 40 2.85 10.17 -4.48
N ASN A 41 2.85 10.72 -5.68
CA ASN A 41 1.76 11.55 -6.11
C ASN A 41 0.52 10.66 -6.30
N PRO A 42 -0.64 11.05 -5.77
CA PRO A 42 -1.83 10.21 -5.90
C PRO A 42 -2.14 9.82 -7.33
N ASN A 43 -1.82 10.69 -8.28
CA ASN A 43 -2.10 10.40 -9.68
C ASN A 43 -1.25 9.28 -10.22
N ASN A 44 -0.12 8.98 -9.57
CA ASN A 44 0.78 7.94 -10.04
C ASN A 44 0.57 6.61 -9.33
N MET A 45 -0.27 6.56 -8.32
CA MET A 45 -0.42 5.33 -7.56
C MET A 45 -0.83 4.16 -8.44
N GLU A 46 -1.79 4.38 -9.32
CA GLU A 46 -2.29 3.28 -10.13
C GLU A 46 -1.28 2.80 -11.16
N SER A 47 -0.31 3.66 -11.52
CA SER A 47 0.71 3.27 -12.48
C SER A 47 1.82 2.44 -11.86
N VAL A 48 2.05 2.59 -10.57
CA VAL A 48 3.22 2.03 -9.91
C VAL A 48 2.85 0.97 -8.89
N PHE A 49 1.64 1.02 -8.38
CA PHE A 49 1.20 0.15 -7.29
C PHE A 49 -0.11 -0.54 -7.62
N LEU A 50 -0.26 -1.73 -7.05
CA LEU A 50 -1.52 -2.47 -7.10
C LEU A 50 -2.04 -2.62 -5.69
N PRO A 51 -3.36 -2.53 -5.50
CA PRO A 51 -3.91 -2.81 -4.17
C PRO A 51 -3.52 -4.20 -3.72
N PHE A 52 -3.19 -4.31 -2.44
CA PHE A 52 -2.80 -5.58 -1.88
C PHE A 52 -3.67 -5.88 -0.67
N VAL A 53 -4.20 -7.08 -0.63
CA VAL A 53 -5.03 -7.53 0.48
C VAL A 53 -4.41 -8.79 1.04
N GLU A 54 -4.23 -8.80 2.35
CA GLU A 54 -3.67 -9.99 2.98
C GLU A 54 -4.67 -11.11 2.95
N ASP A 55 -4.16 -12.27 2.60
CA ASP A 55 -5.02 -13.39 2.39
C ASP A 55 -5.47 -14.09 3.62
N GLU A 56 -4.76 -13.92 4.67
CA GLU A 56 -5.13 -14.64 5.86
C GLU A 56 -6.55 -14.36 6.23
N VAL A 57 -7.06 -13.33 5.69
CA VAL A 57 -8.43 -13.02 5.97
C VAL A 57 -9.36 -14.07 5.52
N LYS A 58 -8.99 -14.66 4.50
CA LYS A 58 -9.88 -15.62 4.05
C LYS A 58 -9.76 -16.84 4.71
N GLU A 59 -9.51 -16.91 5.22
CA GLU A 59 -9.60 -17.92 5.64
C GLU A 59 -10.33 -18.35 6.46
N LYS A 60 -10.67 -17.89 6.48
CA LYS A 60 -11.29 -18.30 7.11
C LYS A 60 -12.15 -18.88 7.12
N PRO A 61 -12.32 -19.18 7.18
CA PRO A 61 -13.00 -19.87 7.31
C PRO A 61 -13.60 -20.49 7.30
N LYS A 62 -13.73 -20.60 7.48
CA LYS A 62 -14.18 -21.27 7.50
C LYS A 62 -14.80 -21.82 7.47
N GLU A 63 -14.97 -21.80 7.69
CA GLU A 63 -15.41 -22.43 7.70
C GLU A 63 -15.73 -22.81 7.67
#